data_5317347b14981fc984e903420d06c02b
#
_entry.id   5317347b14981fc984e903420d06c02b
#
_cell.length_a   1.000
_cell.length_b   1.000
_cell.length_c   1.000
_cell.angle_alpha   90.00
_cell.angle_beta   90.00
_cell.angle_gamma   90.00
#
_symmetry.space_group_name_H-M   'P 1'
#
loop_
_entity.id
_entity.type
_entity.pdbx_description
1 polymer ?
#
loop_
_entity_poly.entity_id
_entity_poly.type
_entity_poly.pdbx_seq_one_letter_code
_entity_poly.pdbx_strand_id
1 'polypeptide(L)'
;LDFRDKSVFKWSTTATAYLENGNIIRKNHEDSYWYKGFLEGVITRENCSICPYTKEKRCADFTMGDAWQVGRINKAYNDQLGTSLILVNSDKGKSIYEALKSEMELCEKIDLEEIRKYNGSLNYPQKQHLSRRFFFSHLDKDGYHKALWYGRGLRWDVGIVGWWFASNYGSALTYYVLAKSIEKTGKSIIF
;
A
#
# COMPACT_ATOMS: atom_id res chain seq x y z
N LEU A 1 -9.25 0.83 16.99
CA LEU A 1 -8.89 0.85 15.58
C LEU A 1 -8.78 -0.59 15.06
N ASP A 2 -9.51 -0.90 14.02
CA ASP A 2 -9.37 -2.14 13.27
C ASP A 2 -8.70 -1.83 11.93
N PHE A 3 -7.50 -2.38 11.74
CA PHE A 3 -6.68 -2.07 10.58
C PHE A 3 -7.17 -2.75 9.30
N ARG A 4 -7.82 -3.91 9.42
CA ARG A 4 -8.38 -4.67 8.31
C ARG A 4 -9.76 -5.17 8.69
N ASP A 5 -10.71 -4.24 8.75
CA ASP A 5 -12.09 -4.55 9.10
C ASP A 5 -12.73 -5.41 8.01
N LYS A 6 -12.88 -6.70 8.29
CA LYS A 6 -13.54 -7.67 7.41
C LYS A 6 -15.05 -7.74 7.60
N SER A 7 -15.59 -7.03 8.60
CA SER A 7 -17.01 -7.12 8.97
C SER A 7 -17.96 -6.61 7.90
N VAL A 8 -17.50 -5.64 7.09
CA VAL A 8 -18.34 -5.01 6.05
C VAL A 8 -17.88 -5.37 4.64
N PHE A 9 -16.58 -5.29 4.38
CA PHE A 9 -16.03 -5.40 3.02
C PHE A 9 -15.22 -6.68 2.78
N LYS A 10 -15.31 -7.66 3.68
CA LYS A 10 -14.51 -8.88 3.59
C LYS A 10 -13.00 -8.57 3.54
N TRP A 11 -12.23 -9.27 2.70
CA TRP A 11 -10.82 -8.97 2.51
C TRP A 11 -10.65 -7.66 1.75
N SER A 12 -10.30 -6.62 2.47
CA SER A 12 -10.06 -5.29 1.91
C SER A 12 -8.99 -4.54 2.70
N THR A 13 -8.54 -3.42 2.16
CA THR A 13 -7.67 -2.47 2.85
C THR A 13 -8.49 -1.39 3.55
N THR A 14 -9.57 -1.78 4.23
CA THR A 14 -10.43 -0.88 5.00
C THR A 14 -9.99 -0.83 6.45
N ALA A 15 -9.77 0.36 6.97
CA ALA A 15 -9.58 0.61 8.39
C ALA A 15 -10.84 1.18 9.01
N THR A 16 -11.18 0.72 10.20
CA THR A 16 -12.28 1.22 11.00
C THR A 16 -11.77 1.81 12.31
N ALA A 17 -12.13 3.05 12.57
CA ALA A 17 -11.88 3.72 13.84
C ALA A 17 -13.21 3.84 14.61
N TYR A 18 -13.20 3.38 15.85
CA TYR A 18 -14.29 3.56 16.80
C TYR A 18 -13.93 4.74 17.69
N LEU A 19 -14.73 5.78 17.67
CA LEU A 19 -14.50 7.01 18.42
C LEU A 19 -15.20 6.94 19.77
N GLU A 20 -14.70 7.67 20.77
CA GLU A 20 -15.27 7.73 22.13
C GLU A 20 -16.71 8.23 22.16
N ASN A 21 -17.09 9.07 21.20
CA ASN A 21 -18.45 9.56 21.05
C ASN A 21 -19.42 8.57 20.37
N GLY A 22 -18.99 7.33 20.16
CA GLY A 22 -19.77 6.28 19.50
C GLY A 22 -19.76 6.31 17.97
N ASN A 23 -19.17 7.31 17.35
CA ASN A 23 -19.08 7.36 15.90
C ASN A 23 -18.09 6.34 15.36
N ILE A 24 -18.39 5.78 14.18
CA ILE A 24 -17.56 4.82 13.48
C ILE A 24 -17.13 5.43 12.16
N ILE A 25 -15.82 5.52 11.96
CA ILE A 25 -15.24 6.01 10.72
C ILE A 25 -14.60 4.82 9.98
N ARG A 26 -15.06 4.55 8.76
CA ARG A 26 -14.50 3.53 7.86
C ARG A 26 -13.91 4.20 6.63
N LYS A 27 -12.66 3.87 6.32
CA LYS A 27 -11.98 4.35 5.12
C LYS A 27 -11.18 3.24 4.48
N ASN A 28 -11.31 3.08 3.18
CA ASN A 28 -10.44 2.22 2.39
C ASN A 28 -9.07 2.90 2.15
N HIS A 29 -8.14 2.20 1.50
CA HIS A 29 -6.80 2.73 1.23
C HIS A 29 -6.82 3.94 0.28
N GLU A 30 -7.83 4.08 -0.57
CA GLU A 30 -7.93 5.22 -1.50
C GLU A 30 -8.33 6.51 -0.79
N ASP A 31 -9.16 6.39 0.24
CA ASP A 31 -9.68 7.53 1.01
C ASP A 31 -8.89 7.79 2.30
N SER A 32 -8.06 6.84 2.70
CA SER A 32 -7.26 6.94 3.92
C SER A 32 -5.84 7.44 3.64
N TYR A 33 -5.56 8.67 4.04
CA TYR A 33 -4.19 9.22 3.95
C TYR A 33 -3.17 8.40 4.74
N TRP A 34 -3.59 7.78 5.83
CA TRP A 34 -2.72 6.92 6.62
C TRP A 34 -2.34 5.66 5.85
N TYR A 35 -3.31 4.98 5.24
CA TYR A 35 -3.04 3.82 4.40
C TYR A 35 -2.15 4.16 3.21
N LYS A 36 -2.44 5.28 2.54
CA LYS A 36 -1.61 5.75 1.43
C LYS A 36 -0.16 5.95 1.88
N GLY A 37 0.06 6.68 2.97
CA GLY A 37 1.39 6.91 3.50
C GLY A 37 2.14 5.62 3.88
N PHE A 38 1.42 4.64 4.42
CA PHE A 38 1.97 3.35 4.80
C PHE A 38 2.31 2.49 3.56
N LEU A 39 1.37 2.29 2.65
CA LEU A 39 1.56 1.43 1.48
C LEU A 39 2.62 1.97 0.52
N GLU A 40 2.73 3.29 0.41
CA GLU A 40 3.72 3.95 -0.44
C GLU A 40 5.11 4.07 0.23
N GLY A 41 5.25 3.67 1.48
CA GLY A 41 6.53 3.70 2.19
C GLY A 41 6.96 5.08 2.68
N VAL A 42 6.03 6.05 2.74
CA VAL A 42 6.32 7.39 3.27
C VAL A 42 6.48 7.36 4.78
N ILE A 43 5.57 6.67 5.50
CA ILE A 43 5.53 6.64 6.97
C ILE A 43 6.06 5.35 7.58
N THR A 44 6.52 4.40 6.77
CA THR A 44 7.12 3.17 7.29
C THR A 44 8.39 3.47 8.09
N ARG A 45 8.76 2.59 9.01
CA ARG A 45 10.02 2.73 9.77
C ARG A 45 11.23 2.61 8.84
N GLU A 46 12.33 3.25 9.17
CA GLU A 46 13.58 3.14 8.39
C GLU A 46 14.05 1.69 8.28
N ASN A 47 13.94 0.93 9.36
CA ASN A 47 14.29 -0.48 9.39
C ASN A 47 13.51 -1.34 8.38
N CYS A 48 12.33 -0.90 7.93
CA CYS A 48 11.57 -1.60 6.91
C CYS A 48 12.28 -1.61 5.56
N SER A 49 13.08 -0.58 5.27
CA SER A 49 13.80 -0.46 3.99
C SER A 49 15.11 -1.23 3.93
N ILE A 50 15.64 -1.62 5.08
CA ILE A 50 16.88 -2.40 5.24
C ILE A 50 16.61 -3.74 5.92
N CYS A 51 15.35 -4.19 5.95
CA CYS A 51 14.93 -5.37 6.68
C CYS A 51 15.66 -6.64 6.20
N PRO A 52 16.42 -7.31 7.06
CA PRO A 52 17.15 -8.52 6.66
C PRO A 52 16.24 -9.74 6.51
N TYR A 53 15.00 -9.66 7.01
CA TYR A 53 14.05 -10.78 7.03
C TYR A 53 13.22 -10.94 5.76
N THR A 54 13.56 -10.23 4.70
CA THR A 54 12.95 -10.39 3.37
C THR A 54 13.68 -11.41 2.51
N LYS A 55 14.81 -11.95 2.99
CA LYS A 55 15.62 -12.97 2.32
C LYS A 55 15.14 -14.38 2.69
N GLU A 56 15.67 -15.38 1.99
CA GLU A 56 15.34 -16.79 2.20
C GLU A 56 15.67 -17.28 3.62
N LYS A 57 16.85 -16.90 4.15
CA LYS A 57 17.24 -17.27 5.52
C LYS A 57 16.49 -16.40 6.53
N ARG A 58 15.57 -17.03 7.23
CA ARG A 58 14.78 -16.41 8.29
C ARG A 58 15.10 -17.08 9.61
N CYS A 59 15.11 -16.30 10.69
CA CYS A 59 15.51 -16.80 12.02
C CYS A 59 14.37 -17.51 12.77
N ALA A 60 13.13 -17.33 12.35
CA ALA A 60 11.96 -17.91 12.99
C ALA A 60 11.59 -19.26 12.35
N ASP A 61 10.98 -20.18 13.11
CA ASP A 61 10.49 -21.45 12.60
C ASP A 61 9.41 -21.28 11.53
N PHE A 62 8.59 -20.24 11.64
CA PHE A 62 7.58 -19.85 10.66
C PHE A 62 7.72 -18.39 10.23
N THR A 63 7.35 -18.11 8.99
CA THR A 63 7.03 -16.76 8.53
C THR A 63 5.59 -16.78 8.06
N MET A 64 4.78 -15.89 8.61
CA MET A 64 3.37 -15.76 8.26
C MET A 64 3.10 -14.41 7.61
N GLY A 65 2.21 -14.40 6.66
CA GLY A 65 1.79 -13.19 5.97
C GLY A 65 0.56 -13.41 5.12
N ASP A 66 0.11 -12.35 4.45
CA ASP A 66 -1.01 -12.44 3.53
C ASP A 66 -0.54 -13.05 2.20
N ALA A 67 -1.27 -14.02 1.67
CA ALA A 67 -1.05 -14.55 0.33
C ALA A 67 -1.65 -13.61 -0.72
N TRP A 68 -0.95 -12.52 -1.01
CA TRP A 68 -1.44 -11.51 -1.96
C TRP A 68 -1.72 -12.11 -3.33
N GLN A 69 -2.89 -11.79 -3.87
CA GLN A 69 -3.31 -12.22 -5.21
C GLN A 69 -3.27 -13.75 -5.43
N VAL A 70 -3.38 -14.55 -4.36
CA VAL A 70 -3.35 -16.01 -4.44
C VAL A 70 -4.41 -16.57 -5.40
N GLY A 71 -5.53 -15.90 -5.57
CA GLY A 71 -6.56 -16.25 -6.55
C GLY A 71 -6.09 -16.22 -8.01
N ARG A 72 -4.94 -15.60 -8.31
CA ARG A 72 -4.30 -15.70 -9.64
C ARG A 72 -3.54 -17.00 -9.83
N ILE A 73 -3.10 -17.62 -8.75
CA ILE A 73 -2.46 -18.94 -8.74
C ILE A 73 -3.55 -19.99 -8.79
N ASN A 74 -4.50 -19.92 -7.85
CA ASN A 74 -5.66 -20.79 -7.83
C ASN A 74 -6.89 -20.04 -7.29
N LYS A 75 -7.95 -19.97 -8.08
CA LYS A 75 -9.19 -19.28 -7.70
C LYS A 75 -9.84 -19.84 -6.45
N ALA A 76 -9.69 -21.14 -6.19
CA ALA A 76 -10.23 -21.82 -5.01
C ALA A 76 -9.62 -21.30 -3.69
N TYR A 77 -8.43 -20.69 -3.73
CA TYR A 77 -7.76 -20.14 -2.55
C TYR A 77 -8.22 -18.73 -2.18
N ASN A 78 -9.08 -18.13 -2.99
CA ASN A 78 -9.62 -16.80 -2.76
C ASN A 78 -11.03 -16.88 -2.16
N ASP A 79 -11.12 -17.05 -0.86
CA ASP A 79 -12.38 -17.15 -0.12
C ASP A 79 -13.01 -15.81 0.26
N GLN A 80 -12.42 -14.69 -0.18
CA GLN A 80 -12.81 -13.32 0.17
C GLN A 80 -12.56 -12.90 1.63
N LEU A 81 -12.14 -13.80 2.52
CA LEU A 81 -11.72 -13.48 3.89
C LEU A 81 -10.21 -13.26 3.98
N GLY A 82 -9.51 -13.68 2.96
CA GLY A 82 -8.05 -13.61 2.82
C GLY A 82 -7.39 -14.90 3.25
N THR A 83 -6.41 -15.31 2.47
CA THR A 83 -5.64 -16.53 2.69
C THR A 83 -4.29 -16.17 3.28
N SER A 84 -3.88 -16.90 4.31
CA SER A 84 -2.57 -16.76 4.92
C SER A 84 -1.51 -17.55 4.16
N LEU A 85 -0.34 -16.95 3.99
CA LEU A 85 0.87 -17.63 3.56
C LEU A 85 1.69 -18.05 4.76
N ILE A 86 2.10 -19.30 4.82
CA ILE A 86 2.99 -19.83 5.86
C ILE A 86 4.25 -20.37 5.19
N LEU A 87 5.41 -19.80 5.51
CA LEU A 87 6.69 -20.39 5.18
C LEU A 87 7.21 -21.16 6.38
N VAL A 88 7.56 -22.40 6.17
CA VAL A 88 8.17 -23.28 7.19
C VAL A 88 9.69 -23.21 7.00
N ASN A 89 10.40 -22.63 7.98
CA ASN A 89 11.81 -22.27 7.82
C ASN A 89 12.78 -23.22 8.54
N SER A 90 12.27 -24.15 9.38
CA SER A 90 13.10 -25.07 10.16
C SER A 90 12.47 -26.46 10.27
N ASP A 91 13.26 -27.46 10.67
CA ASP A 91 12.76 -28.81 10.95
C ASP A 91 11.77 -28.83 12.12
N LYS A 92 12.00 -28.00 13.13
CA LYS A 92 11.05 -27.82 14.24
C LYS A 92 9.72 -27.27 13.72
N GLY A 93 9.76 -26.23 12.88
CA GLY A 93 8.58 -25.69 12.21
C GLY A 93 7.86 -26.75 11.39
N LYS A 94 8.60 -27.58 10.67
CA LYS A 94 8.02 -28.68 9.88
C LYS A 94 7.28 -29.69 10.77
N SER A 95 7.86 -30.07 11.90
CA SER A 95 7.21 -31.02 12.84
C SER A 95 5.91 -30.42 13.40
N ILE A 96 5.91 -29.15 13.76
CA ILE A 96 4.71 -28.44 14.25
C ILE A 96 3.66 -28.33 13.14
N TYR A 97 4.07 -27.96 11.92
CA TYR A 97 3.17 -27.85 10.78
C TYR A 97 2.46 -29.19 10.49
N GLU A 98 3.21 -30.30 10.46
CA GLU A 98 2.64 -31.64 10.23
C GLU A 98 1.62 -32.04 11.31
N ALA A 99 1.83 -31.63 12.56
CA ALA A 99 0.89 -31.88 13.64
C ALA A 99 -0.40 -31.05 13.55
N LEU A 100 -0.34 -29.84 12.99
CA LEU A 100 -1.45 -28.89 12.96
C LEU A 100 -2.20 -28.85 11.63
N LYS A 101 -1.63 -29.38 10.56
CA LYS A 101 -2.22 -29.23 9.21
C LYS A 101 -3.64 -29.79 9.06
N SER A 102 -4.00 -30.81 9.85
CA SER A 102 -5.34 -31.40 9.84
C SER A 102 -6.41 -30.50 10.48
N GLU A 103 -6.00 -29.48 11.25
CA GLU A 103 -6.89 -28.52 11.89
C GLU A 103 -7.06 -27.25 11.05
N MET A 104 -6.31 -27.12 9.95
CA MET A 104 -6.39 -25.99 9.05
C MET A 104 -7.53 -26.18 8.06
N GLU A 105 -8.33 -25.13 7.84
CA GLU A 105 -9.44 -25.13 6.88
C GLU A 105 -8.94 -25.31 5.44
N LEU A 106 -7.80 -24.69 5.11
CA LEU A 106 -7.10 -24.83 3.84
C LEU A 106 -5.61 -25.04 4.12
N CYS A 107 -5.06 -26.13 3.60
CA CYS A 107 -3.64 -26.45 3.76
C CYS A 107 -3.07 -27.02 2.47
N GLU A 108 -2.72 -26.13 1.55
CA GLU A 108 -2.21 -26.48 0.24
C GLU A 108 -0.78 -25.98 0.05
N LYS A 109 0.04 -26.80 -0.59
CA LYS A 109 1.41 -26.41 -0.92
C LYS A 109 1.42 -25.59 -2.19
N ILE A 110 1.97 -24.39 -2.12
CA ILE A 110 2.19 -23.51 -3.26
C ILE A 110 3.68 -23.47 -3.62
N ASP A 111 3.98 -23.36 -4.89
CA ASP A 111 5.35 -23.13 -5.36
C ASP A 111 5.83 -21.75 -4.88
N LEU A 112 7.04 -21.71 -4.29
CA LEU A 112 7.60 -20.51 -3.71
C LEU A 112 7.86 -19.43 -4.77
N GLU A 113 8.31 -19.82 -5.95
CA GLU A 113 8.59 -18.87 -7.02
C GLU A 113 7.30 -18.27 -7.61
N GLU A 114 6.21 -19.01 -7.61
CA GLU A 114 4.92 -18.49 -8.02
C GLU A 114 4.38 -17.46 -7.02
N ILE A 115 4.36 -17.76 -5.74
CA ILE A 115 3.83 -16.82 -4.74
C ILE A 115 4.70 -15.58 -4.59
N ARG A 116 6.00 -15.67 -4.82
CA ARG A 116 6.94 -14.54 -4.82
C ARG A 116 6.59 -13.47 -5.85
N LYS A 117 6.01 -13.84 -6.99
CA LYS A 117 5.60 -12.88 -8.03
C LYS A 117 4.59 -11.87 -7.50
N TYR A 118 3.79 -12.26 -6.52
CA TYR A 118 2.72 -11.44 -5.95
C TYR A 118 3.02 -10.92 -4.54
N ASN A 119 4.08 -11.41 -3.91
CA ASN A 119 4.48 -11.07 -2.55
C ASN A 119 5.87 -10.44 -2.52
N GLY A 120 5.96 -9.17 -2.88
CA GLY A 120 7.22 -8.44 -2.97
C GLY A 120 8.06 -8.47 -1.69
N SER A 121 7.41 -8.54 -0.51
CA SER A 121 8.08 -8.66 0.79
C SER A 121 8.84 -9.97 1.00
N LEU A 122 8.66 -10.96 0.14
CA LEU A 122 9.46 -12.19 0.12
C LEU A 122 10.79 -12.02 -0.65
N ASN A 123 10.90 -10.97 -1.47
CA ASN A 123 12.03 -10.77 -2.36
C ASN A 123 12.95 -9.65 -1.89
N TYR A 124 12.37 -8.54 -1.42
CA TYR A 124 13.12 -7.33 -1.08
C TYR A 124 12.42 -6.53 0.04
N PRO A 125 13.18 -5.73 0.77
CA PRO A 125 12.63 -4.79 1.74
C PRO A 125 11.72 -3.76 1.06
N GLN A 126 10.77 -3.23 1.82
CA GLN A 126 9.90 -2.17 1.32
C GLN A 126 10.74 -0.93 1.00
N LYS A 127 10.66 -0.45 -0.24
CA LYS A 127 11.34 0.78 -0.63
C LYS A 127 10.78 1.97 0.14
N GLN A 128 11.67 2.81 0.66
CA GLN A 128 11.25 4.10 1.18
C GLN A 128 10.85 5.02 0.03
N HIS A 129 9.78 5.75 0.24
CA HIS A 129 9.39 6.79 -0.70
C HIS A 129 10.41 7.96 -0.66
N LEU A 130 10.78 8.49 -1.82
CA LEU A 130 11.80 9.55 -1.92
C LEU A 130 11.45 10.81 -1.11
N SER A 131 10.16 11.09 -0.98
CA SER A 131 9.66 12.25 -0.24
C SER A 131 9.52 12.04 1.27
N ARG A 132 9.93 10.87 1.81
CA ARG A 132 9.86 10.60 3.24
C ARG A 132 10.51 11.70 4.09
N ARG A 133 11.72 12.14 3.72
CA ARG A 133 12.42 13.21 4.45
C ARG A 133 11.62 14.50 4.46
N PHE A 134 11.01 14.83 3.34
CA PHE A 134 10.16 16.00 3.21
C PHE A 134 8.89 15.88 4.07
N PHE A 135 8.24 14.72 4.08
CA PHE A 135 7.10 14.46 4.93
C PHE A 135 7.42 14.74 6.41
N PHE A 136 8.48 14.11 6.93
CA PHE A 136 8.84 14.28 8.35
C PHE A 136 9.29 15.69 8.69
N SER A 137 9.93 16.43 7.78
CA SER A 137 10.31 17.83 8.02
C SER A 137 9.13 18.79 8.08
N HIS A 138 7.96 18.38 7.59
CA HIS A 138 6.74 19.19 7.56
C HIS A 138 5.65 18.68 8.52
N LEU A 139 5.83 17.49 9.09
CA LEU A 139 4.81 16.83 9.91
C LEU A 139 4.36 17.70 11.09
N ASP A 140 5.30 18.21 11.87
CA ASP A 140 5.00 19.02 13.07
C ASP A 140 4.46 20.40 12.71
N LYS A 141 4.91 20.97 11.60
CA LYS A 141 4.55 22.32 11.15
C LYS A 141 3.19 22.36 10.45
N ASP A 142 2.94 21.38 9.60
CA ASP A 142 1.80 21.42 8.67
C ASP A 142 0.72 20.37 9.02
N GLY A 143 1.00 19.48 9.96
CA GLY A 143 0.16 18.36 10.33
C GLY A 143 0.20 17.21 9.31
N TYR A 144 -0.25 16.04 9.73
CA TYR A 144 -0.11 14.78 8.98
C TYR A 144 -0.65 14.84 7.54
N HIS A 145 -1.88 15.34 7.40
CA HIS A 145 -2.57 15.35 6.12
C HIS A 145 -1.81 16.17 5.07
N LYS A 146 -1.41 17.36 5.46
CA LYS A 146 -0.74 18.31 4.57
C LYS A 146 0.70 17.90 4.28
N ALA A 147 1.42 17.41 5.32
CA ALA A 147 2.76 16.87 5.16
C ALA A 147 2.79 15.65 4.22
N LEU A 148 1.79 14.74 4.33
CA LEU A 148 1.67 13.61 3.43
C LEU A 148 1.36 14.04 1.99
N TRP A 149 0.49 15.02 1.85
CA TRP A 149 0.13 15.56 0.56
C TRP A 149 1.35 16.15 -0.16
N TYR A 150 2.17 16.94 0.53
CA TYR A 150 3.45 17.42 0.02
C TYR A 150 4.47 16.29 -0.17
N GLY A 151 4.56 15.40 0.81
CA GLY A 151 5.53 14.30 0.85
C GLY A 151 5.33 13.26 -0.25
N ARG A 152 4.14 13.09 -0.78
CA ARG A 152 3.89 12.18 -1.92
C ARG A 152 4.46 12.70 -3.25
N GLY A 153 5.20 13.81 -3.21
CA GLY A 153 5.66 14.45 -4.44
C GLY A 153 4.50 14.96 -5.29
N LEU A 154 3.34 15.15 -4.65
CA LEU A 154 2.18 15.77 -5.25
C LEU A 154 2.35 17.29 -5.38
N ARG A 155 3.58 17.75 -5.53
CA ARG A 155 3.86 18.79 -6.50
C ARG A 155 3.64 18.16 -7.87
N TRP A 156 2.39 17.93 -8.19
CA TRP A 156 2.05 17.81 -9.58
C TRP A 156 2.22 19.21 -10.16
N ASP A 157 3.44 19.51 -10.55
CA ASP A 157 3.63 20.47 -11.59
C ASP A 157 2.95 19.85 -12.80
N VAL A 158 1.75 20.30 -13.11
CA VAL A 158 1.03 19.80 -14.26
C VAL A 158 1.63 20.47 -15.47
N GLY A 159 2.52 19.78 -16.16
CA GLY A 159 2.96 20.19 -17.48
C GLY A 159 1.80 20.06 -18.45
N ILE A 160 1.31 21.18 -18.98
CA ILE A 160 0.36 21.17 -20.09
C ILE A 160 1.19 21.16 -21.36
N VAL A 161 1.26 20.00 -22.02
CA VAL A 161 1.92 19.87 -23.32
C VAL A 161 0.87 19.96 -24.41
N GLY A 162 1.00 20.93 -25.30
CA GLY A 162 0.07 21.12 -26.41
C GLY A 162 0.64 22.00 -27.50
N TRP A 163 0.01 21.95 -28.68
CA TRP A 163 0.37 22.74 -29.86
C TRP A 163 -0.21 24.17 -29.75
N TRP A 164 0.29 24.98 -28.84
CA TRP A 164 -0.24 26.33 -28.67
C TRP A 164 0.44 27.37 -29.56
N PHE A 165 1.45 27.01 -30.31
CA PHE A 165 2.08 27.84 -31.31
C PHE A 165 1.32 27.88 -32.65
N ALA A 166 0.36 26.94 -32.83
CA ALA A 166 -0.53 27.06 -33.98
C ALA A 166 -1.59 28.10 -33.69
N SER A 167 -1.91 28.93 -34.66
CA SER A 167 -2.90 30.01 -34.65
C SER A 167 -4.36 29.54 -34.38
N ASN A 168 -4.54 28.53 -33.55
CA ASN A 168 -5.83 27.98 -33.20
C ASN A 168 -6.29 28.52 -31.85
N TYR A 169 -7.19 29.50 -31.90
CA TYR A 169 -7.76 30.19 -30.75
C TYR A 169 -8.47 29.21 -29.78
N GLY A 170 -9.09 28.15 -30.30
CA GLY A 170 -9.77 27.15 -29.48
C GLY A 170 -8.82 26.37 -28.59
N SER A 171 -7.64 26.00 -29.09
CA SER A 171 -6.61 25.31 -28.29
C SER A 171 -6.08 26.21 -27.19
N ALA A 172 -5.76 27.49 -27.52
CA ALA A 172 -5.25 28.45 -26.53
C ALA A 172 -6.27 28.67 -25.40
N LEU A 173 -7.54 28.82 -25.71
CA LEU A 173 -8.61 29.01 -24.72
C LEU A 173 -8.77 27.75 -23.84
N THR A 174 -8.72 26.54 -24.42
CA THR A 174 -8.81 25.29 -23.68
C THR A 174 -7.67 25.15 -22.69
N TYR A 175 -6.45 25.45 -23.09
CA TYR A 175 -5.29 25.44 -22.19
C TYR A 175 -5.40 26.46 -21.08
N TYR A 176 -5.87 27.69 -21.40
CA TYR A 176 -6.07 28.73 -20.39
C TYR A 176 -7.11 28.33 -19.35
N VAL A 177 -8.26 27.78 -19.76
CA VAL A 177 -9.32 27.33 -18.86
C VAL A 177 -8.83 26.15 -17.98
N LEU A 178 -8.11 25.19 -18.57
CA LEU A 178 -7.52 24.09 -17.85
C LEU A 178 -6.48 24.57 -16.82
N ALA A 179 -5.58 25.48 -17.23
CA ALA A 179 -4.60 26.09 -16.35
C ALA A 179 -5.28 26.78 -15.15
N LYS A 180 -6.28 27.61 -15.40
CA LYS A 180 -7.05 28.29 -14.33
C LYS A 180 -7.81 27.32 -13.42
N SER A 181 -8.29 26.20 -13.95
CA SER A 181 -8.94 25.16 -13.16
C SER A 181 -7.94 24.44 -12.25
N ILE A 182 -6.73 24.18 -12.73
CA ILE A 182 -5.65 23.54 -11.95
C ILE A 182 -5.16 24.51 -10.86
N GLU A 183 -4.93 25.79 -11.17
CA GLU A 183 -4.53 26.80 -10.17
C GLU A 183 -5.53 26.90 -9.02
N LYS A 184 -6.84 26.81 -9.29
CA LYS A 184 -7.88 26.78 -8.24
C LYS A 184 -7.76 25.60 -7.29
N THR A 185 -7.08 24.53 -7.68
CA THR A 185 -6.78 23.39 -6.79
C THR A 185 -5.53 23.61 -5.93
N GLY A 186 -4.89 24.77 -6.01
CA GLY A 186 -3.65 25.11 -5.29
C GLY A 186 -2.40 24.48 -5.89
N LYS A 187 -2.46 24.03 -7.15
CA LYS A 187 -1.33 23.43 -7.87
C LYS A 187 -0.66 24.46 -8.76
N SER A 188 0.67 24.35 -8.85
CA SER A 188 1.46 25.17 -9.79
C SER A 188 1.42 24.56 -11.18
N ILE A 189 1.45 25.42 -12.19
CA ILE A 189 1.54 25.02 -13.60
C ILE A 189 2.90 25.46 -14.11
N ILE A 190 3.59 24.56 -14.77
CA ILE A 190 4.82 24.85 -15.51
C ILE A 190 4.47 24.85 -16.99
N PHE A 191 4.76 25.96 -17.66
CA PHE A 191 4.59 26.11 -19.10
C PHE A 191 5.88 25.73 -19.83
#